data_13d8df3d726f21f80748b6198d0ff203
#
_entry.id   13d8df3d726f21f80748b6198d0ff203
#
_cell.length_a   1.000
_cell.length_b   1.000
_cell.length_c   1.000
_cell.angle_alpha   90.00
_cell.angle_beta   90.00
_cell.angle_gamma   90.00
#
_symmetry.space_group_name_H-M   'P 1'
#
loop_
_entity.id
_entity.type
_entity.pdbx_description
1 polymer ?
#
loop_
_entity_poly.entity_id
_entity_poly.type
_entity_poly.pdbx_seq_one_letter_code
_entity_poly.pdbx_strand_id
1 'polypeptide(L)'
;MPPNPQYGYPPQPYASQPQPMMGNPQYPPQPHHTQNSVRSLKVEFSSWTSRHLAINDVAQGSLLYTVDLHNRNPQMEFKDAATNNTIATVHMRALKPEMDIKLHGRDIHLRVHRSMKPETSFHSIAFPTMSFTWKVTSAWKFLSFECVDQNNVTVARFKPASSCSMRKLGQLDILIPPATSGVAMDELMLTGVSFMYYEYLSHTRNTTAAVTA
;
A
#
# COMPACT_ATOMS: atom_id res chain seq x y z
N MET A 1 -77.00 66.62 -19.71
CA MET A 1 -76.48 65.47 -20.47
C MET A 1 -75.77 64.55 -19.49
N PRO A 2 -76.33 63.36 -19.21
CA PRO A 2 -75.67 62.41 -18.29
C PRO A 2 -74.61 61.56 -19.08
N PRO A 3 -73.51 61.11 -18.41
CA PRO A 3 -72.48 60.33 -19.04
C PRO A 3 -72.89 58.88 -19.19
N ASN A 4 -72.45 58.28 -20.24
CA ASN A 4 -72.68 56.94 -20.76
C ASN A 4 -72.03 55.88 -19.85
N PRO A 5 -72.67 54.75 -19.51
CA PRO A 5 -72.12 53.68 -18.74
C PRO A 5 -71.23 52.81 -19.64
N GLN A 6 -69.96 52.67 -19.27
CA GLN A 6 -69.04 51.70 -19.88
C GLN A 6 -69.37 50.28 -19.42
N TYR A 7 -69.71 49.44 -20.36
CA TYR A 7 -69.92 48.01 -20.09
C TYR A 7 -68.51 47.34 -20.02
N GLY A 8 -68.19 46.84 -18.83
CA GLY A 8 -66.99 46.02 -18.61
C GLY A 8 -67.19 44.61 -19.18
N TYR A 9 -66.24 44.17 -19.96
CA TYR A 9 -66.16 42.80 -20.43
C TYR A 9 -65.76 41.84 -19.31
N PRO A 10 -66.34 40.63 -19.24
CA PRO A 10 -65.92 39.65 -18.25
C PRO A 10 -64.50 39.12 -18.58
N PRO A 11 -63.71 38.82 -17.52
CA PRO A 11 -62.38 38.29 -17.73
C PRO A 11 -62.40 36.89 -18.39
N GLN A 12 -61.64 36.73 -19.40
CA GLN A 12 -61.43 35.44 -20.09
C GLN A 12 -60.70 34.47 -19.17
N PRO A 13 -61.06 33.18 -19.15
CA PRO A 13 -60.35 32.19 -18.37
C PRO A 13 -58.96 31.95 -18.97
N TYR A 14 -57.94 32.14 -18.17
CA TYR A 14 -56.56 31.85 -18.53
C TYR A 14 -56.42 30.37 -18.85
N ALA A 15 -56.12 30.08 -20.11
CA ALA A 15 -55.72 28.76 -20.53
C ALA A 15 -54.41 28.39 -19.82
N SER A 16 -54.46 27.35 -19.03
CA SER A 16 -53.29 26.76 -18.36
C SER A 16 -52.28 26.29 -19.41
N GLN A 17 -51.15 26.96 -19.54
CA GLN A 17 -50.06 26.51 -20.36
C GLN A 17 -49.51 25.21 -19.74
N PRO A 18 -49.26 24.15 -20.53
CA PRO A 18 -48.58 22.98 -20.05
C PRO A 18 -47.16 23.35 -19.63
N GLN A 19 -46.81 23.13 -18.37
CA GLN A 19 -45.44 23.29 -17.87
C GLN A 19 -44.53 22.31 -18.60
N PRO A 20 -43.36 22.75 -19.12
CA PRO A 20 -42.40 21.84 -19.66
C PRO A 20 -41.94 20.92 -18.50
N MET A 21 -42.11 19.60 -18.72
CA MET A 21 -41.51 18.60 -17.84
C MET A 21 -40.02 18.90 -17.71
N MET A 22 -39.58 19.34 -16.52
CA MET A 22 -38.18 19.37 -16.19
C MET A 22 -37.66 17.94 -16.26
N GLY A 23 -36.96 17.66 -17.35
CA GLY A 23 -36.19 16.43 -17.49
C GLY A 23 -35.26 16.35 -16.27
N ASN A 24 -35.32 15.22 -15.56
CA ASN A 24 -34.39 14.89 -14.51
C ASN A 24 -32.97 15.23 -15.03
N PRO A 25 -32.15 16.00 -14.28
CA PRO A 25 -30.78 16.21 -14.66
C PRO A 25 -30.11 14.83 -14.70
N GLN A 26 -29.85 14.35 -15.92
CA GLN A 26 -29.02 13.19 -16.15
C GLN A 26 -27.64 13.56 -15.63
N TYR A 27 -27.34 13.14 -14.39
CA TYR A 27 -25.98 13.17 -13.89
C TYR A 27 -25.10 12.45 -14.91
N PRO A 28 -23.98 13.05 -15.35
CA PRO A 28 -23.05 12.35 -16.20
C PRO A 28 -22.69 11.04 -15.48
N PRO A 29 -22.59 9.90 -16.21
CA PRO A 29 -22.23 8.65 -15.61
C PRO A 29 -20.94 8.87 -14.81
N GLN A 30 -21.01 8.64 -13.51
CA GLN A 30 -19.82 8.69 -12.67
C GLN A 30 -18.78 7.79 -13.31
N PRO A 31 -17.53 8.24 -13.49
CA PRO A 31 -16.48 7.40 -14.01
C PRO A 31 -16.50 6.14 -13.16
N HIS A 32 -16.79 5.01 -13.78
CA HIS A 32 -16.65 3.71 -13.14
C HIS A 32 -15.26 3.71 -12.51
N HIS A 33 -15.20 3.74 -11.20
CA HIS A 33 -13.97 3.47 -10.49
C HIS A 33 -13.51 2.13 -11.00
N THR A 34 -12.60 2.14 -11.95
CA THR A 34 -11.84 0.96 -12.34
C THR A 34 -11.34 0.42 -11.02
N GLN A 35 -11.85 -0.73 -10.59
CA GLN A 35 -11.36 -1.40 -9.39
C GLN A 35 -9.87 -1.57 -9.64
N ASN A 36 -9.06 -0.73 -9.00
CA ASN A 36 -7.62 -0.89 -9.03
C ASN A 36 -7.40 -2.30 -8.51
N SER A 37 -6.99 -3.18 -9.40
CA SER A 37 -6.77 -4.57 -9.07
C SER A 37 -5.68 -4.62 -8.01
N VAL A 38 -6.11 -4.85 -6.80
CA VAL A 38 -5.25 -5.00 -5.63
C VAL A 38 -4.64 -6.38 -5.71
N ARG A 39 -3.31 -6.46 -5.70
CA ARG A 39 -2.62 -7.72 -5.48
C ARG A 39 -2.26 -7.82 -4.00
N SER A 40 -2.72 -8.89 -3.36
CA SER A 40 -2.50 -9.12 -1.94
C SER A 40 -1.51 -10.26 -1.74
N LEU A 41 -0.48 -10.02 -0.96
CA LEU A 41 0.57 -10.97 -0.62
C LEU A 41 0.52 -11.24 0.88
N LYS A 42 0.44 -12.51 1.26
CA LYS A 42 0.52 -12.95 2.66
C LYS A 42 1.97 -13.21 3.01
N VAL A 43 2.44 -12.60 4.10
CA VAL A 43 3.80 -12.75 4.62
C VAL A 43 3.75 -13.51 5.94
N GLU A 44 4.46 -14.62 6.02
CA GLU A 44 4.49 -15.45 7.22
C GLU A 44 5.84 -16.15 7.41
N PHE A 45 6.17 -16.50 8.66
CA PHE A 45 7.30 -17.38 8.91
C PHE A 45 6.94 -18.80 8.47
N SER A 46 7.78 -19.41 7.63
CA SER A 46 7.58 -20.78 7.15
C SER A 46 8.01 -21.84 8.18
N SER A 47 8.83 -21.46 9.19
CA SER A 47 9.35 -22.37 10.19
C SER A 47 9.28 -21.78 11.60
N TRP A 48 9.31 -22.64 12.63
CA TRP A 48 9.38 -22.23 14.04
C TRP A 48 10.69 -21.51 14.40
N THR A 49 11.73 -21.71 13.62
CA THR A 49 13.04 -21.06 13.85
C THR A 49 13.04 -19.58 13.47
N SER A 50 11.95 -19.07 12.85
CA SER A 50 11.83 -17.70 12.35
C SER A 50 12.98 -17.28 11.41
N ARG A 51 13.59 -18.27 10.72
CA ARG A 51 14.71 -18.02 9.79
C ARG A 51 14.30 -17.95 8.33
N HIS A 52 13.04 -18.23 8.03
CA HIS A 52 12.54 -18.21 6.67
C HIS A 52 11.16 -17.56 6.63
N LEU A 53 10.95 -16.69 5.64
CA LEU A 53 9.62 -16.16 5.32
C LEU A 53 9.10 -16.83 4.06
N ALA A 54 7.79 -17.02 4.02
CA ALA A 54 7.03 -17.39 2.83
C ALA A 54 6.16 -16.20 2.42
N ILE A 55 6.17 -15.85 1.15
CA ILE A 55 5.34 -14.80 0.57
C ILE A 55 4.42 -15.45 -0.46
N ASN A 56 3.14 -15.51 -0.12
CA ASN A 56 2.12 -16.20 -0.90
C ASN A 56 1.17 -15.19 -1.56
N ASP A 57 0.79 -15.43 -2.81
CA ASP A 57 -0.30 -14.72 -3.44
C ASP A 57 -1.63 -15.15 -2.80
N VAL A 58 -2.39 -14.20 -2.27
CA VAL A 58 -3.64 -14.49 -1.57
C VAL A 58 -4.72 -15.00 -2.54
N ALA A 59 -4.76 -14.45 -3.76
CA ALA A 59 -5.78 -14.80 -4.74
C ALA A 59 -5.54 -16.18 -5.36
N GLN A 60 -4.28 -16.55 -5.57
CA GLN A 60 -3.89 -17.83 -6.18
C GLN A 60 -3.56 -18.91 -5.15
N GLY A 61 -3.31 -18.53 -3.90
CA GLY A 61 -2.84 -19.46 -2.86
C GLY A 61 -1.43 -20.00 -3.12
N SER A 62 -0.70 -19.46 -4.12
CA SER A 62 0.59 -19.95 -4.55
C SER A 62 1.73 -19.25 -3.81
N LEU A 63 2.78 -20.00 -3.50
CA LEU A 63 4.04 -19.45 -3.00
C LEU A 63 4.76 -18.73 -4.13
N LEU A 64 5.05 -17.44 -3.94
CA LEU A 64 5.76 -16.62 -4.93
C LEU A 64 7.23 -16.46 -4.60
N TYR A 65 7.53 -16.20 -3.33
CA TYR A 65 8.91 -15.97 -2.87
C TYR A 65 9.16 -16.64 -1.54
N THR A 66 10.40 -17.07 -1.37
CA THR A 66 10.96 -17.43 -0.07
C THR A 66 12.02 -16.42 0.33
N VAL A 67 12.17 -16.19 1.63
CA VAL A 67 13.20 -15.28 2.14
C VAL A 67 13.98 -15.99 3.22
N ASP A 68 15.28 -16.15 3.00
CA ASP A 68 16.19 -16.65 4.01
C ASP A 68 16.66 -15.49 4.90
N LEU A 69 16.55 -15.66 6.21
CA LEU A 69 16.93 -14.67 7.22
C LEU A 69 18.20 -15.10 7.93
N HIS A 70 19.21 -14.24 7.90
CA HIS A 70 20.53 -14.52 8.45
C HIS A 70 20.91 -13.52 9.53
N ASN A 71 21.76 -13.97 10.48
CA ASN A 71 22.34 -13.10 11.49
C ASN A 71 23.55 -12.29 10.98
N ARG A 72 24.05 -12.64 9.80
CA ARG A 72 25.19 -11.99 9.14
C ARG A 72 24.77 -11.49 7.76
N ASN A 73 25.57 -10.61 7.17
CA ASN A 73 25.33 -10.09 5.82
C ASN A 73 25.42 -11.18 4.74
N PRO A 74 24.46 -11.20 3.79
CA PRO A 74 23.22 -10.40 3.76
C PRO A 74 22.23 -10.90 4.82
N GLN A 75 21.49 -10.00 5.47
CA GLN A 75 20.51 -10.40 6.46
C GLN A 75 19.26 -11.02 5.86
N MET A 76 18.94 -10.67 4.63
CA MET A 76 17.80 -11.28 3.91
C MET A 76 18.25 -11.65 2.49
N GLU A 77 17.83 -12.83 2.05
CA GLU A 77 18.01 -13.30 0.68
C GLU A 77 16.65 -13.73 0.14
N PHE A 78 16.18 -13.01 -0.89
CA PHE A 78 14.89 -13.26 -1.54
C PHE A 78 15.09 -14.17 -2.74
N LYS A 79 14.28 -15.23 -2.81
CA LYS A 79 14.31 -16.20 -3.89
C LYS A 79 12.94 -16.32 -4.54
N ASP A 80 12.92 -16.37 -5.84
CA ASP A 80 11.74 -16.77 -6.60
C ASP A 80 11.39 -18.23 -6.30
N ALA A 81 10.16 -18.52 -5.91
CA ALA A 81 9.78 -19.85 -5.46
C ALA A 81 9.73 -20.90 -6.58
N ALA A 82 9.50 -20.47 -7.82
CA ALA A 82 9.41 -21.37 -8.97
C ALA A 82 10.79 -21.81 -9.46
N THR A 83 11.76 -20.88 -9.45
CA THR A 83 13.10 -21.11 -10.01
C THR A 83 14.17 -21.35 -8.93
N ASN A 84 13.86 -21.00 -7.68
CA ASN A 84 14.79 -20.95 -6.54
C ASN A 84 16.01 -20.02 -6.79
N ASN A 85 15.90 -19.10 -7.76
CA ASN A 85 16.94 -18.12 -8.03
C ASN A 85 16.85 -16.96 -7.07
N THR A 86 17.99 -16.50 -6.57
CA THR A 86 18.07 -15.27 -5.78
C THR A 86 17.76 -14.06 -6.65
N ILE A 87 16.68 -13.36 -6.33
CA ILE A 87 16.26 -12.13 -7.02
C ILE A 87 16.79 -10.88 -6.32
N ALA A 88 16.99 -10.97 -4.99
CA ALA A 88 17.48 -9.84 -4.22
C ALA A 88 18.19 -10.24 -2.93
N THR A 89 19.06 -9.34 -2.46
CA THR A 89 19.71 -9.41 -1.15
C THR A 89 19.57 -8.10 -0.41
N VAL A 90 19.48 -8.17 0.95
CA VAL A 90 19.36 -7.01 1.83
C VAL A 90 20.47 -7.03 2.86
N HIS A 91 21.18 -5.91 2.94
CA HIS A 91 22.23 -5.65 3.92
C HIS A 91 21.75 -4.58 4.91
N MET A 92 21.53 -4.94 6.16
CA MET A 92 21.15 -4.00 7.22
C MET A 92 22.41 -3.54 7.95
N ARG A 93 22.63 -2.23 8.00
CA ARG A 93 23.82 -1.69 8.70
C ARG A 93 23.61 -1.72 10.21
N ALA A 94 24.56 -2.32 10.94
CA ALA A 94 24.42 -2.52 12.38
C ALA A 94 24.39 -1.20 13.18
N LEU A 95 25.16 -0.19 12.74
CA LEU A 95 25.35 1.08 13.46
C LEU A 95 24.52 2.24 12.90
N LYS A 96 23.91 2.06 11.75
CA LYS A 96 23.10 3.07 11.07
C LYS A 96 21.73 2.52 10.73
N PRO A 97 20.67 3.34 10.81
CA PRO A 97 19.33 2.93 10.40
C PRO A 97 19.22 2.95 8.86
N GLU A 98 20.02 2.13 8.21
CA GLU A 98 20.15 2.08 6.75
C GLU A 98 20.11 0.62 6.27
N MET A 99 19.51 0.41 5.12
CA MET A 99 19.49 -0.88 4.43
C MET A 99 19.93 -0.69 2.97
N ASP A 100 20.86 -1.51 2.52
CA ASP A 100 21.27 -1.57 1.13
C ASP A 100 20.64 -2.83 0.51
N ILE A 101 19.83 -2.64 -0.51
CA ILE A 101 19.09 -3.69 -1.20
C ILE A 101 19.65 -3.81 -2.60
N LYS A 102 19.93 -5.04 -3.04
CA LYS A 102 20.31 -5.33 -4.42
C LYS A 102 19.21 -6.16 -5.07
N LEU A 103 18.43 -5.54 -5.95
CA LEU A 103 17.31 -6.17 -6.67
C LEU A 103 17.68 -6.32 -8.16
N HIS A 104 17.70 -7.56 -8.67
CA HIS A 104 18.08 -7.86 -10.06
C HIS A 104 19.38 -7.15 -10.50
N GLY A 105 20.36 -7.08 -9.59
CA GLY A 105 21.65 -6.42 -9.83
C GLY A 105 21.65 -4.89 -9.70
N ARG A 106 20.51 -4.26 -9.41
CA ARG A 106 20.37 -2.82 -9.18
C ARG A 106 20.30 -2.50 -7.69
N ASP A 107 20.90 -1.40 -7.30
CA ASP A 107 20.99 -1.01 -5.89
C ASP A 107 19.84 -0.05 -5.51
N ILE A 108 19.19 -0.33 -4.37
CA ILE A 108 18.21 0.53 -3.72
C ILE A 108 18.72 0.81 -2.32
N HIS A 109 18.78 2.07 -1.94
CA HIS A 109 19.21 2.49 -0.62
C HIS A 109 18.02 3.00 0.19
N LEU A 110 17.78 2.39 1.35
CA LEU A 110 16.74 2.77 2.30
C LEU A 110 17.40 3.38 3.54
N ARG A 111 17.07 4.63 3.83
CA ARG A 111 17.48 5.30 5.06
C ARG A 111 16.26 5.48 5.96
N VAL A 112 16.25 4.80 7.12
CA VAL A 112 15.14 4.87 8.06
C VAL A 112 15.29 6.10 8.95
N HIS A 113 14.35 7.01 8.87
CA HIS A 113 14.22 8.13 9.79
C HIS A 113 13.51 7.66 11.05
N ARG A 114 14.29 7.60 12.19
CA ARG A 114 13.76 7.19 13.47
C ARG A 114 13.02 8.36 14.12
N SER A 115 11.71 8.26 14.16
CA SER A 115 10.80 9.19 14.83
C SER A 115 9.76 8.38 15.61
N MET A 116 8.77 9.02 16.20
CA MET A 116 7.59 8.30 16.77
C MET A 116 6.84 7.50 15.72
N LYS A 117 6.98 7.88 14.43
CA LYS A 117 6.47 7.15 13.26
C LYS A 117 7.64 6.98 12.28
N PRO A 118 8.38 5.88 12.38
CA PRO A 118 9.48 5.61 11.46
C PRO A 118 9.04 5.65 10.00
N GLU A 119 9.90 6.18 9.16
CA GLU A 119 9.69 6.24 7.72
C GLU A 119 10.99 6.03 6.96
N THR A 120 10.89 5.56 5.72
CA THR A 120 12.03 5.41 4.82
C THR A 120 11.64 5.74 3.40
N SER A 121 12.47 6.53 2.72
CA SER A 121 12.25 6.92 1.33
C SER A 121 13.31 6.31 0.42
N PHE A 122 12.94 6.03 -0.82
CA PHE A 122 13.84 5.53 -1.85
C PHE A 122 13.44 6.02 -3.24
N HIS A 123 14.41 6.06 -4.15
CA HIS A 123 14.16 6.27 -5.57
C HIS A 123 13.84 4.95 -6.23
N SER A 124 12.75 4.91 -6.99
CA SER A 124 12.32 3.69 -7.66
C SER A 124 13.26 3.34 -8.82
N ILE A 125 13.61 2.05 -8.91
CA ILE A 125 14.33 1.51 -10.08
C ILE A 125 13.36 1.12 -11.19
N ALA A 126 12.08 0.83 -10.85
CA ALA A 126 11.03 0.51 -11.80
C ALA A 126 10.46 1.77 -12.45
N PHE A 127 10.40 2.88 -11.70
CA PHE A 127 9.92 4.19 -12.13
C PHE A 127 10.99 5.27 -11.84
N PRO A 128 11.98 5.47 -12.72
CA PRO A 128 13.17 6.29 -12.42
C PRO A 128 12.89 7.75 -12.06
N THR A 129 11.70 8.26 -12.39
CA THR A 129 11.28 9.64 -12.05
C THR A 129 10.49 9.71 -10.74
N MET A 130 10.24 8.58 -10.08
CA MET A 130 9.41 8.51 -8.87
C MET A 130 10.23 8.14 -7.64
N SER A 131 9.84 8.73 -6.53
CA SER A 131 10.29 8.35 -5.19
C SER A 131 9.11 7.81 -4.40
N PHE A 132 9.38 6.81 -3.59
CA PHE A 132 8.40 6.22 -2.69
C PHE A 132 8.84 6.36 -1.25
N THR A 133 7.87 6.45 -0.35
CA THR A 133 8.11 6.53 1.09
C THR A 133 7.25 5.50 1.82
N TRP A 134 7.89 4.57 2.51
CA TRP A 134 7.24 3.72 3.50
C TRP A 134 7.14 4.49 4.82
N LYS A 135 5.95 4.56 5.41
CA LYS A 135 5.71 5.24 6.68
C LYS A 135 4.78 4.42 7.58
N VAL A 136 5.06 4.44 8.88
CA VAL A 136 4.20 3.81 9.88
C VAL A 136 2.90 4.61 10.00
N THR A 137 1.76 3.94 9.84
CA THR A 137 0.44 4.60 9.88
C THR A 137 -0.08 4.79 11.29
N SER A 138 0.30 3.93 12.23
CA SER A 138 -0.19 3.97 13.61
C SER A 138 0.90 3.58 14.60
N ALA A 139 1.18 4.46 15.55
CA ALA A 139 2.10 4.15 16.65
C ALA A 139 1.59 3.03 17.57
N TRP A 140 0.28 2.76 17.58
CA TRP A 140 -0.36 1.75 18.42
C TRP A 140 -0.51 0.39 17.75
N LYS A 141 -0.47 0.33 16.40
CA LYS A 141 -0.56 -0.92 15.64
C LYS A 141 0.81 -1.28 15.12
N PHE A 142 1.48 -2.14 15.86
CA PHE A 142 2.75 -2.74 15.44
C PHE A 142 2.64 -3.31 14.02
N LEU A 143 3.62 -3.03 13.17
CA LEU A 143 3.69 -3.47 11.78
C LEU A 143 2.56 -2.96 10.85
N SER A 144 1.99 -1.77 11.11
CA SER A 144 1.04 -1.15 10.20
C SER A 144 1.69 0.01 9.45
N PHE A 145 1.92 -0.14 8.13
CA PHE A 145 2.55 0.89 7.30
C PHE A 145 1.97 0.95 5.90
N GLU A 146 2.18 2.09 5.27
CA GLU A 146 1.82 2.34 3.88
C GLU A 146 3.00 2.91 3.10
N CYS A 147 3.04 2.59 1.82
CA CYS A 147 3.93 3.20 0.84
C CYS A 147 3.16 4.26 0.09
N VAL A 148 3.71 5.46 0.02
CA VAL A 148 3.14 6.56 -0.75
C VAL A 148 4.13 7.03 -1.80
N ASP A 149 3.60 7.56 -2.90
CA ASP A 149 4.39 8.24 -3.93
C ASP A 149 4.67 9.71 -3.53
N GLN A 150 5.37 10.44 -4.38
CA GLN A 150 5.68 11.86 -4.21
C GLN A 150 4.46 12.78 -4.14
N ASN A 151 3.29 12.32 -4.63
CA ASN A 151 2.00 13.03 -4.57
C ASN A 151 1.18 12.60 -3.34
N ASN A 152 1.79 11.82 -2.44
CA ASN A 152 1.15 11.25 -1.24
C ASN A 152 -0.01 10.28 -1.56
N VAL A 153 0.00 9.68 -2.77
CA VAL A 153 -0.95 8.63 -3.16
C VAL A 153 -0.44 7.30 -2.64
N THR A 154 -1.29 6.55 -1.93
CA THR A 154 -0.92 5.23 -1.40
C THR A 154 -0.79 4.21 -2.55
N VAL A 155 0.38 3.63 -2.71
CA VAL A 155 0.72 2.62 -3.74
C VAL A 155 0.83 1.21 -3.20
N ALA A 156 1.08 1.07 -1.89
CA ALA A 156 1.05 -0.23 -1.20
C ALA A 156 0.73 -0.04 0.28
N ARG A 157 0.28 -1.11 0.94
CA ARG A 157 -0.06 -1.08 2.37
C ARG A 157 0.25 -2.44 3.01
N PHE A 158 0.93 -2.40 4.15
CA PHE A 158 1.13 -3.59 4.97
C PHE A 158 0.21 -3.52 6.20
N LYS A 159 -0.55 -4.59 6.40
CA LYS A 159 -1.45 -4.77 7.53
C LYS A 159 -0.98 -5.96 8.36
N PRO A 160 -0.78 -5.80 9.68
CA PRO A 160 -0.42 -6.91 10.54
C PRO A 160 -1.53 -7.96 10.57
N ALA A 161 -1.15 -9.21 10.83
CA ALA A 161 -2.13 -10.28 11.01
C ALA A 161 -2.98 -10.02 12.26
N SER A 162 -4.29 -10.22 12.14
CA SER A 162 -5.24 -10.04 13.25
C SER A 162 -5.20 -11.15 14.29
N SER A 163 -4.55 -12.28 13.97
CA SER A 163 -4.45 -13.42 14.85
C SER A 163 -3.13 -13.42 15.63
N CYS A 164 -3.16 -13.80 16.92
CA CYS A 164 -1.99 -13.99 17.78
C CYS A 164 -1.05 -15.13 17.35
N SER A 165 -1.06 -15.54 16.09
CA SER A 165 -0.16 -16.55 15.58
C SER A 165 1.24 -15.95 15.40
N MET A 166 2.22 -16.47 16.14
CA MET A 166 3.63 -16.06 16.00
C MET A 166 4.20 -16.28 14.59
N ARG A 167 3.49 -17.01 13.73
CA ARG A 167 3.92 -17.26 12.35
C ARG A 167 3.42 -16.23 11.36
N LYS A 168 2.22 -15.68 11.55
CA LYS A 168 1.61 -14.75 10.59
C LYS A 168 2.09 -13.34 10.88
N LEU A 169 2.88 -12.77 9.97
CA LEU A 169 3.33 -11.38 10.09
C LEU A 169 2.26 -10.41 9.61
N GLY A 170 1.68 -10.66 8.44
CA GLY A 170 0.65 -9.79 7.89
C GLY A 170 0.38 -9.99 6.42
N GLN A 171 -0.26 -8.99 5.83
CA GLN A 171 -0.63 -8.93 4.43
C GLN A 171 -0.10 -7.62 3.82
N LEU A 172 0.55 -7.74 2.68
CA LEU A 172 0.99 -6.64 1.85
C LEU A 172 0.04 -6.50 0.67
N ASP A 173 -0.71 -5.40 0.63
CA ASP A 173 -1.59 -5.04 -0.48
C ASP A 173 -0.83 -4.09 -1.42
N ILE A 174 -0.66 -4.45 -2.69
CA ILE A 174 -0.05 -3.63 -3.75
C ILE A 174 -1.18 -3.04 -4.57
N LEU A 175 -1.27 -1.71 -4.60
CA LEU A 175 -2.39 -0.95 -5.15
C LEU A 175 -2.13 -0.39 -6.55
N ILE A 176 -0.92 -0.56 -7.08
CA ILE A 176 -0.60 -0.18 -8.46
C ILE A 176 -1.21 -1.18 -9.44
N PRO A 177 -1.68 -0.71 -10.62
CA PRO A 177 -2.29 -1.60 -11.62
C PRO A 177 -1.34 -2.74 -12.02
N PRO A 178 -1.85 -3.98 -12.25
CA PRO A 178 -1.03 -5.13 -12.61
C PRO A 178 -0.26 -4.99 -13.93
N ALA A 179 -0.67 -4.06 -14.77
CA ALA A 179 0.02 -3.76 -16.04
C ALA A 179 1.36 -3.07 -15.87
N THR A 180 1.68 -2.62 -14.67
CA THR A 180 3.01 -2.10 -14.34
C THR A 180 3.91 -3.28 -14.03
N SER A 181 4.93 -3.48 -14.78
CA SER A 181 5.94 -4.56 -14.84
C SER A 181 6.17 -5.36 -13.54
N GLY A 182 6.51 -6.64 -13.66
CA GLY A 182 6.91 -7.50 -12.52
C GLY A 182 7.95 -6.85 -11.60
N VAL A 183 8.89 -6.08 -12.16
CA VAL A 183 9.93 -5.35 -11.41
C VAL A 183 9.34 -4.34 -10.42
N ALA A 184 8.27 -3.61 -10.77
CA ALA A 184 7.64 -2.66 -9.86
C ALA A 184 6.98 -3.35 -8.66
N MET A 185 6.38 -4.50 -8.90
CA MET A 185 5.82 -5.32 -7.83
C MET A 185 6.92 -5.88 -6.94
N ASP A 186 7.99 -6.43 -7.54
CA ASP A 186 9.15 -6.95 -6.81
C ASP A 186 9.77 -5.87 -5.93
N GLU A 187 9.94 -4.65 -6.46
CA GLU A 187 10.49 -3.52 -5.73
C GLU A 187 9.64 -3.14 -4.51
N LEU A 188 8.32 -2.97 -4.68
CA LEU A 188 7.43 -2.62 -3.57
C LEU A 188 7.33 -3.75 -2.54
N MET A 189 7.22 -4.99 -2.99
CA MET A 189 7.20 -6.16 -2.12
C MET A 189 8.49 -6.24 -1.29
N LEU A 190 9.62 -6.14 -1.95
CA LEU A 190 10.93 -6.30 -1.34
C LEU A 190 11.25 -5.18 -0.35
N THR A 191 11.04 -3.91 -0.75
CA THR A 191 11.28 -2.77 0.13
C THR A 191 10.33 -2.77 1.34
N GLY A 192 9.05 -3.16 1.12
CA GLY A 192 8.05 -3.27 2.18
C GLY A 192 8.35 -4.37 3.19
N VAL A 193 8.71 -5.58 2.71
CA VAL A 193 9.08 -6.70 3.59
C VAL A 193 10.38 -6.42 4.34
N SER A 194 11.36 -5.76 3.69
CA SER A 194 12.61 -5.37 4.34
C SER A 194 12.39 -4.34 5.44
N PHE A 195 11.56 -3.32 5.19
CA PHE A 195 11.18 -2.33 6.19
C PHE A 195 10.40 -2.97 7.35
N MET A 196 9.45 -3.85 7.04
CA MET A 196 8.71 -4.64 8.04
C MET A 196 9.65 -5.43 8.94
N TYR A 197 10.61 -6.15 8.36
CA TYR A 197 11.54 -6.98 9.13
C TYR A 197 12.50 -6.13 9.97
N TYR A 198 12.94 -4.98 9.46
CA TYR A 198 13.73 -4.01 10.22
C TYR A 198 12.97 -3.52 11.47
N GLU A 199 11.71 -3.13 11.32
CA GLU A 199 10.87 -2.70 12.43
C GLU A 199 10.60 -3.85 13.42
N TYR A 200 10.36 -5.06 12.92
CA TYR A 200 10.20 -6.26 13.76
C TYR A 200 11.42 -6.50 14.64
N LEU A 201 12.64 -6.44 14.09
CA LEU A 201 13.88 -6.59 14.85
C LEU A 201 14.10 -5.45 15.86
N SER A 202 13.76 -4.22 15.49
CA SER A 202 13.88 -3.06 16.36
C SER A 202 12.99 -3.19 17.60
N HIS A 203 11.77 -3.70 17.40
CA HIS A 203 10.82 -3.94 18.50
C HIS A 203 11.26 -5.08 19.43
N THR A 204 11.70 -6.19 18.88
CA THR A 204 12.11 -7.36 19.68
C THR A 204 13.34 -7.06 20.53
N ARG A 205 14.29 -6.27 20.04
CA ARG A 205 15.46 -5.84 20.82
C ARG A 205 15.08 -4.95 21.99
N ASN A 206 14.14 -4.02 21.80
CA ASN A 206 13.70 -3.10 22.85
C ASN A 206 12.92 -3.81 23.96
N THR A 207 12.12 -4.82 23.64
CA THR A 207 11.39 -5.62 24.64
C THR A 207 12.32 -6.50 25.46
N THR A 208 13.37 -7.05 24.89
CA THR A 208 14.35 -7.86 25.63
C THR A 208 15.16 -7.01 26.60
N ALA A 209 15.55 -5.79 26.22
CA ALA A 209 16.27 -4.88 27.10
C ALA A 209 15.43 -4.40 28.30
N ALA A 210 14.11 -4.26 28.13
CA ALA A 210 13.22 -3.83 29.21
C ALA A 210 12.91 -4.93 30.24
N VAL A 211 13.13 -6.21 29.92
CA VAL A 211 12.90 -7.35 30.83
C VAL A 211 14.15 -7.66 31.67
N THR A 212 15.32 -7.20 31.26
CA THR A 212 16.62 -7.46 31.94
C THR A 212 17.12 -6.27 32.78
N ALA A 213 16.38 -5.17 32.86
CA ALA A 213 16.63 -3.99 33.69
C ALA A 213 15.69 -3.94 34.89
#